data_995e77c3a77fc76724a32887dabed6b8
#
_entry.id   995e77c3a77fc76724a32887dabed6b8
#
_cell.length_a   1.000
_cell.length_b   1.000
_cell.length_c   1.000
_cell.angle_alpha   90.00
_cell.angle_beta   90.00
_cell.angle_gamma   90.00
#
_symmetry.space_group_name_H-M   'P 1'
#
loop_
_entity.id
_entity.type
_entity.pdbx_description
1 polymer ?
#
loop_
_entity_poly.entity_id
_entity_poly.type
_entity_poly.pdbx_seq_one_letter_code
_entity_poly.pdbx_strand_id
1 'polypeptide(L)'
;MSTIKKSGIITICGRPNVGKSTLTNALVGEKIAIVSNKPQTTRNRIYGVVNRGDTQFILLDTPGLHKPKSALGDYMVKVVTSSLADVDCALLLVEPIPHVGAPEKALIERVKEEKIPCILCINKIDTVEPAELLPVIAAYNEAWDGFDAIIPISAHSRSGLDDLMQELQKYAQEGPQLFPDGETTDQPERQVLGELLRGKLLL
;
A
#
# COMPACT_ATOMS: atom_id res chain seq x y z
N MET A 1 19.65 -20.86 -8.16
CA MET A 1 19.73 -20.68 -6.69
C MET A 1 19.30 -19.25 -6.43
N SER A 2 18.34 -19.03 -5.57
CA SER A 2 17.89 -17.68 -5.22
C SER A 2 19.07 -16.88 -4.65
N THR A 3 19.20 -15.63 -5.11
CA THR A 3 20.19 -14.67 -4.61
C THR A 3 19.61 -13.76 -3.53
N ILE A 4 18.37 -14.03 -3.08
CA ILE A 4 17.70 -13.23 -2.05
C ILE A 4 18.44 -13.36 -0.72
N LYS A 5 18.84 -12.23 -0.16
CA LYS A 5 19.55 -12.10 1.12
C LYS A 5 18.82 -11.23 2.12
N LYS A 6 17.85 -10.46 1.63
CA LYS A 6 17.06 -9.52 2.43
C LYS A 6 15.59 -9.70 2.17
N SER A 7 14.77 -9.43 3.17
CA SER A 7 13.32 -9.40 3.04
C SER A 7 12.74 -8.20 3.79
N GLY A 8 11.61 -7.68 3.30
CA GLY A 8 10.89 -6.59 3.96
C GLY A 8 9.39 -6.78 3.82
N ILE A 9 8.67 -6.65 4.93
CA ILE A 9 7.21 -6.74 4.99
C ILE A 9 6.65 -5.32 5.03
N ILE A 10 5.91 -4.95 3.99
CA ILE A 10 5.42 -3.59 3.78
C ILE A 10 3.90 -3.59 3.76
N THR A 11 3.28 -2.83 4.63
CA THR A 11 1.81 -2.67 4.59
C THR A 11 1.42 -1.42 3.80
N ILE A 12 0.40 -1.55 2.95
CA ILE A 12 -0.16 -0.43 2.18
C ILE A 12 -1.50 -0.05 2.80
N CYS A 13 -1.60 1.12 3.37
CA CYS A 13 -2.79 1.63 4.02
C CYS A 13 -3.25 2.98 3.42
N GLY A 14 -4.50 3.33 3.63
CA GLY A 14 -5.11 4.55 3.08
C GLY A 14 -6.61 4.39 2.88
N ARG A 15 -7.28 5.49 2.52
CA ARG A 15 -8.73 5.48 2.22
C ARG A 15 -9.10 4.52 1.08
N PRO A 16 -10.38 4.15 0.94
CA PRO A 16 -10.86 3.51 -0.28
C PRO A 16 -10.56 4.40 -1.51
N ASN A 17 -10.25 3.75 -2.64
CA ASN A 17 -10.03 4.38 -3.95
C ASN A 17 -8.80 5.31 -4.07
N VAL A 18 -7.92 5.38 -3.07
CA VAL A 18 -6.64 6.12 -3.19
C VAL A 18 -5.63 5.42 -4.11
N GLY A 19 -5.90 4.17 -4.54
CA GLY A 19 -5.06 3.44 -5.48
C GLY A 19 -4.18 2.33 -4.88
N LYS A 20 -4.48 1.82 -3.67
CA LYS A 20 -3.71 0.76 -3.01
C LYS A 20 -3.51 -0.48 -3.89
N SER A 21 -4.61 -1.08 -4.35
CA SER A 21 -4.54 -2.27 -5.21
C SER A 21 -3.91 -1.98 -6.58
N THR A 22 -4.05 -0.74 -7.09
CA THR A 22 -3.35 -0.31 -8.30
C THR A 22 -1.85 -0.27 -8.08
N LEU A 23 -1.41 0.27 -6.94
CA LEU A 23 -0.01 0.31 -6.56
C LEU A 23 0.56 -1.10 -6.38
N THR A 24 -0.14 -1.96 -5.64
CA THR A 24 0.26 -3.36 -5.45
C THR A 24 0.46 -4.07 -6.80
N ASN A 25 -0.53 -3.99 -7.70
CA ASN A 25 -0.42 -4.58 -9.04
C ASN A 25 0.73 -3.96 -9.87
N ALA A 26 0.94 -2.64 -9.76
CA ALA A 26 2.02 -1.96 -10.49
C ALA A 26 3.41 -2.38 -9.99
N LEU A 27 3.59 -2.59 -8.69
CA LEU A 27 4.85 -3.03 -8.09
C LEU A 27 5.14 -4.51 -8.36
N VAL A 28 4.11 -5.37 -8.25
CA VAL A 28 4.22 -6.81 -8.54
C VAL A 28 4.44 -7.06 -10.04
N GLY A 29 3.89 -6.20 -10.90
CA GLY A 29 3.94 -6.36 -12.35
C GLY A 29 2.80 -7.19 -12.92
N GLU A 30 1.95 -7.75 -12.07
CA GLU A 30 0.81 -8.60 -12.43
C GLU A 30 -0.47 -8.14 -11.71
N LYS A 31 -1.63 -8.52 -12.28
CA LYS A 31 -2.92 -8.17 -11.70
C LYS A 31 -3.34 -9.22 -10.66
N ILE A 32 -2.92 -9.04 -9.42
CA ILE A 32 -3.26 -9.91 -8.29
C ILE A 32 -4.40 -9.36 -7.41
N ALA A 33 -4.63 -8.05 -7.43
CA ALA A 33 -5.66 -7.38 -6.65
C ALA A 33 -6.70 -6.70 -7.55
N ILE A 34 -7.95 -6.61 -7.07
CA ILE A 34 -9.03 -5.94 -7.81
C ILE A 34 -8.80 -4.42 -7.82
N VAL A 35 -8.91 -3.82 -9.00
CA VAL A 35 -8.96 -2.38 -9.18
C VAL A 35 -10.36 -2.00 -9.65
N SER A 36 -11.08 -1.18 -8.87
CA SER A 36 -12.41 -0.66 -9.21
C SER A 36 -12.64 0.68 -8.52
N ASN A 37 -13.49 1.51 -9.13
CA ASN A 37 -13.92 2.77 -8.55
C ASN A 37 -14.96 2.58 -7.41
N LYS A 38 -15.45 1.36 -7.19
CA LYS A 38 -16.38 1.06 -6.09
C LYS A 38 -15.60 0.90 -4.79
N PRO A 39 -16.08 1.45 -3.66
CA PRO A 39 -15.46 1.23 -2.35
C PRO A 39 -15.43 -0.25 -1.96
N GLN A 40 -14.47 -0.64 -1.11
CA GLN A 40 -14.36 -2.00 -0.56
C GLN A 40 -14.09 -3.09 -1.61
N THR A 41 -13.24 -2.80 -2.59
CA THR A 41 -12.81 -3.79 -3.59
C THR A 41 -12.00 -4.90 -2.96
N THR A 42 -11.05 -4.57 -2.07
CA THR A 42 -10.26 -5.54 -1.32
C THR A 42 -10.98 -5.88 -0.01
N ARG A 43 -11.35 -7.14 0.19
CA ARG A 43 -12.05 -7.64 1.38
C ARG A 43 -11.15 -8.45 2.30
N ASN A 44 -10.16 -9.13 1.75
CA ASN A 44 -9.18 -9.93 2.45
C ASN A 44 -7.79 -9.31 2.28
N ARG A 45 -6.87 -9.61 3.20
CA ARG A 45 -5.46 -9.28 3.04
C ARG A 45 -4.93 -10.02 1.81
N ILE A 46 -4.29 -9.30 0.90
CA ILE A 46 -3.63 -9.86 -0.28
C ILE A 46 -2.14 -9.61 -0.13
N TYR A 47 -1.36 -10.66 -0.32
CA TYR A 47 0.09 -10.56 -0.34
C TYR A 47 0.54 -10.45 -1.79
N GLY A 48 1.31 -9.40 -2.08
CA GLY A 48 2.05 -9.26 -3.32
C GLY A 48 3.53 -9.48 -3.06
N VAL A 49 4.20 -10.27 -3.87
CA VAL A 49 5.63 -10.53 -3.75
C VAL A 49 6.38 -9.79 -4.85
N VAL A 50 7.39 -9.01 -4.46
CA VAL A 50 8.24 -8.25 -5.39
C VAL A 50 9.69 -8.58 -5.11
N ASN A 51 10.39 -9.14 -6.09
CA ASN A 51 11.83 -9.39 -6.01
C ASN A 51 12.58 -8.26 -6.74
N ARG A 52 13.53 -7.60 -6.04
CA ARG A 52 14.37 -6.56 -6.63
C ARG A 52 15.83 -6.76 -6.18
N GLY A 53 16.68 -7.17 -7.12
CA GLY A 53 18.06 -7.51 -6.81
C GLY A 53 18.17 -8.70 -5.86
N ASP A 54 18.76 -8.49 -4.70
CA ASP A 54 18.90 -9.49 -3.63
C ASP A 54 17.83 -9.35 -2.52
N THR A 55 16.79 -8.54 -2.76
CA THR A 55 15.76 -8.23 -1.77
C THR A 55 14.39 -8.70 -2.25
N GLN A 56 13.63 -9.34 -1.35
CA GLN A 56 12.24 -9.71 -1.53
C GLN A 56 11.35 -8.84 -0.66
N PHE A 57 10.38 -8.15 -1.27
CA PHE A 57 9.35 -7.39 -0.56
C PHE A 57 8.02 -8.13 -0.56
N ILE A 58 7.39 -8.19 0.60
CA ILE A 58 6.04 -8.72 0.78
C ILE A 58 5.11 -7.53 1.01
N LEU A 59 4.27 -7.24 0.02
CA LEU A 59 3.32 -6.14 0.06
C LEU A 59 1.98 -6.63 0.61
N LEU A 60 1.51 -6.03 1.69
CA LEU A 60 0.21 -6.32 2.27
C LEU A 60 -0.80 -5.29 1.78
N ASP A 61 -1.61 -5.63 0.76
CA ASP A 61 -2.73 -4.79 0.34
C ASP A 61 -3.90 -4.98 1.31
N THR A 62 -4.24 -3.91 2.01
CA THR A 62 -5.26 -3.93 3.04
C THR A 62 -6.56 -3.29 2.57
N PRO A 63 -7.74 -3.72 3.09
CA PRO A 63 -8.99 -3.01 2.88
C PRO A 63 -8.87 -1.54 3.28
N GLY A 64 -9.42 -0.63 2.47
CA GLY A 64 -9.41 0.80 2.80
C GLY A 64 -10.20 1.11 4.08
N LEU A 65 -9.65 1.94 4.95
CA LEU A 65 -10.36 2.42 6.14
C LEU A 65 -11.53 3.32 5.78
N HIS A 66 -12.68 3.03 6.33
CA HIS A 66 -13.88 3.87 6.27
C HIS A 66 -14.63 3.75 7.60
N LYS A 67 -15.48 4.72 7.92
CA LYS A 67 -16.33 4.63 9.11
C LYS A 67 -17.19 3.36 9.01
N PRO A 68 -17.09 2.43 9.96
CA PRO A 68 -17.88 1.22 9.94
C PRO A 68 -19.37 1.58 10.05
N LYS A 69 -20.15 1.19 9.05
CA LYS A 69 -21.63 1.27 9.07
C LYS A 69 -22.27 -0.11 9.13
N SER A 70 -21.45 -1.16 9.22
CA SER A 70 -21.87 -2.55 9.19
C SER A 70 -20.83 -3.46 9.83
N ALA A 71 -21.21 -4.68 10.18
CA ALA A 71 -20.30 -5.72 10.68
C ALA A 71 -19.10 -5.99 9.74
N LEU A 72 -19.27 -5.82 8.42
CA LEU A 72 -18.19 -5.91 7.44
C LEU A 72 -17.19 -4.76 7.60
N GLY A 73 -17.65 -3.54 7.92
CA GLY A 73 -16.78 -2.39 8.18
C GLY A 73 -15.93 -2.60 9.44
N ASP A 74 -16.50 -3.14 10.51
CA ASP A 74 -15.76 -3.48 11.74
C ASP A 74 -14.71 -4.55 11.47
N TYR A 75 -15.03 -5.56 10.64
CA TYR A 75 -14.07 -6.57 10.22
C TYR A 75 -12.90 -5.95 9.43
N MET A 76 -13.17 -5.06 8.49
CA MET A 76 -12.14 -4.37 7.70
C MET A 76 -11.21 -3.53 8.56
N VAL A 77 -11.74 -2.81 9.57
CA VAL A 77 -10.92 -2.07 10.53
C VAL A 77 -9.99 -3.02 11.29
N LYS A 78 -10.49 -4.17 11.75
CA LYS A 78 -9.66 -5.20 12.41
C LYS A 78 -8.56 -5.74 11.50
N VAL A 79 -8.86 -6.00 10.22
CA VAL A 79 -7.85 -6.46 9.24
C VAL A 79 -6.75 -5.42 9.06
N VAL A 80 -7.08 -4.15 8.91
CA VAL A 80 -6.07 -3.07 8.81
C VAL A 80 -5.22 -3.00 10.09
N THR A 81 -5.87 -3.03 11.26
CA THR A 81 -5.16 -2.98 12.54
C THR A 81 -4.19 -4.16 12.71
N SER A 82 -4.64 -5.39 12.36
CA SER A 82 -3.75 -6.56 12.42
C SER A 82 -2.64 -6.55 11.35
N SER A 83 -2.81 -5.77 10.28
CA SER A 83 -1.80 -5.63 9.23
C SER A 83 -0.67 -4.67 9.57
N LEU A 84 -0.83 -3.87 10.63
CA LEU A 84 0.23 -3.01 11.15
C LEU A 84 1.09 -3.72 12.21
N ALA A 85 0.69 -4.92 12.66
CA ALA A 85 1.54 -5.73 13.52
C ALA A 85 2.59 -6.48 12.67
N ASP A 86 3.83 -6.51 13.14
CA ASP A 86 4.95 -7.26 12.53
C ASP A 86 5.27 -6.86 11.07
N VAL A 87 5.27 -5.54 10.77
CA VAL A 87 5.72 -5.00 9.47
C VAL A 87 6.97 -4.12 9.65
N ASP A 88 7.81 -4.07 8.61
CA ASP A 88 9.03 -3.29 8.61
C ASP A 88 8.78 -1.83 8.23
N CYS A 89 7.75 -1.56 7.42
CA CYS A 89 7.36 -0.20 7.02
C CYS A 89 5.89 -0.13 6.60
N ALA A 90 5.26 1.01 6.86
CA ALA A 90 3.93 1.35 6.39
C ALA A 90 3.99 2.36 5.23
N LEU A 91 3.27 2.09 4.14
CA LEU A 91 3.00 3.05 3.08
C LEU A 91 1.63 3.67 3.30
N LEU A 92 1.58 4.93 3.75
CA LEU A 92 0.34 5.69 3.83
C LEU A 92 0.05 6.31 2.47
N LEU A 93 -0.91 5.74 1.74
CA LEU A 93 -1.31 6.20 0.42
C LEU A 93 -2.42 7.24 0.52
N VAL A 94 -2.20 8.40 -0.11
CA VAL A 94 -3.13 9.53 -0.10
C VAL A 94 -3.32 10.09 -1.51
N GLU A 95 -4.40 10.82 -1.73
CA GLU A 95 -4.63 11.60 -2.95
C GLU A 95 -3.96 12.98 -2.86
N PRO A 96 -3.68 13.65 -3.99
CA PRO A 96 -3.03 14.96 -4.02
C PRO A 96 -4.01 16.07 -3.62
N ILE A 97 -4.58 15.98 -2.43
CA ILE A 97 -5.54 16.94 -1.86
C ILE A 97 -4.93 17.56 -0.61
N PRO A 98 -4.80 18.89 -0.50
CA PRO A 98 -4.17 19.57 0.63
C PRO A 98 -5.06 19.58 1.89
N HIS A 99 -5.55 18.40 2.29
CA HIS A 99 -6.39 18.23 3.46
C HIS A 99 -6.20 16.85 4.08
N VAL A 100 -5.87 16.81 5.36
CA VAL A 100 -5.73 15.57 6.13
C VAL A 100 -7.07 15.27 6.81
N GLY A 101 -7.80 14.31 6.26
CA GLY A 101 -9.11 13.90 6.76
C GLY A 101 -9.04 13.03 8.02
N ALA A 102 -10.20 12.77 8.63
CA ALA A 102 -10.28 11.93 9.81
C ALA A 102 -9.72 10.50 9.62
N PRO A 103 -9.94 9.84 8.45
CA PRO A 103 -9.34 8.52 8.20
C PRO A 103 -7.82 8.54 8.16
N GLU A 104 -7.21 9.57 7.53
CA GLU A 104 -5.77 9.73 7.46
C GLU A 104 -5.18 10.00 8.85
N LYS A 105 -5.82 10.89 9.63
CA LYS A 105 -5.41 11.16 11.02
C LYS A 105 -5.42 9.90 11.87
N ALA A 106 -6.47 9.08 11.76
CA ALA A 106 -6.57 7.81 12.48
C ALA A 106 -5.44 6.82 12.10
N LEU A 107 -5.05 6.77 10.82
CA LEU A 107 -3.92 5.95 10.36
C LEU A 107 -2.59 6.49 10.89
N ILE A 108 -2.37 7.79 10.81
CA ILE A 108 -1.17 8.45 11.34
C ILE A 108 -1.01 8.15 12.84
N GLU A 109 -2.07 8.36 13.64
CA GLU A 109 -2.03 8.05 15.06
C GLU A 109 -1.70 6.58 15.33
N ARG A 110 -2.26 5.66 14.54
CA ARG A 110 -1.99 4.24 14.71
C ARG A 110 -0.53 3.89 14.39
N VAL A 111 0.03 4.45 13.31
CA VAL A 111 1.45 4.25 12.95
C VAL A 111 2.36 4.80 14.05
N LYS A 112 2.02 5.97 14.64
CA LYS A 112 2.74 6.54 15.78
C LYS A 112 2.71 5.63 17.01
N GLU A 113 1.53 5.11 17.38
CA GLU A 113 1.35 4.20 18.52
C GLU A 113 2.19 2.94 18.38
N GLU A 114 2.20 2.34 17.21
CA GLU A 114 2.95 1.11 16.90
C GLU A 114 4.44 1.38 16.61
N LYS A 115 4.84 2.66 16.49
CA LYS A 115 6.23 3.09 16.18
C LYS A 115 6.79 2.48 14.89
N ILE A 116 5.94 2.34 13.88
CA ILE A 116 6.30 1.76 12.58
C ILE A 116 6.88 2.86 11.69
N PRO A 117 8.03 2.63 11.02
CA PRO A 117 8.51 3.51 9.97
C PRO A 117 7.42 3.76 8.91
N CYS A 118 7.23 5.02 8.50
CA CYS A 118 6.13 5.37 7.62
C CYS A 118 6.58 6.27 6.47
N ILE A 119 6.27 5.83 5.25
CA ILE A 119 6.43 6.62 4.04
C ILE A 119 5.06 7.14 3.62
N LEU A 120 4.93 8.46 3.44
CA LEU A 120 3.77 9.07 2.82
C LEU A 120 3.89 8.98 1.29
N CYS A 121 2.97 8.28 0.64
CA CYS A 121 2.89 8.21 -0.82
C CYS A 121 1.73 9.08 -1.32
N ILE A 122 2.02 10.21 -1.96
CA ILE A 122 1.01 11.05 -2.62
C ILE A 122 0.79 10.46 -4.01
N ASN A 123 -0.31 9.72 -4.17
CA ASN A 123 -0.64 9.02 -5.41
C ASN A 123 -1.50 9.88 -6.34
N LYS A 124 -1.60 9.45 -7.60
CA LYS A 124 -2.38 10.11 -8.67
C LYS A 124 -1.83 11.50 -9.05
N ILE A 125 -0.51 11.68 -8.98
CA ILE A 125 0.12 12.93 -9.38
C ILE A 125 -0.08 13.27 -10.87
N ASP A 126 -0.48 12.30 -11.67
CA ASP A 126 -0.87 12.45 -13.07
C ASP A 126 -2.18 13.24 -13.25
N THR A 127 -2.91 13.54 -12.17
CA THR A 127 -4.19 14.26 -12.20
C THR A 127 -4.09 15.72 -11.77
N VAL A 128 -2.90 16.18 -11.37
CA VAL A 128 -2.68 17.53 -10.84
C VAL A 128 -1.38 18.13 -11.42
N GLU A 129 -1.27 19.45 -11.37
CA GLU A 129 -0.01 20.12 -11.72
C GLU A 129 1.03 19.97 -10.59
N PRO A 130 2.33 19.92 -10.91
CA PRO A 130 3.39 19.74 -9.92
C PRO A 130 3.38 20.77 -8.78
N ALA A 131 2.98 22.00 -9.04
CA ALA A 131 2.89 23.07 -8.05
C ALA A 131 1.80 22.79 -6.98
N GLU A 132 0.77 22.02 -7.31
CA GLU A 132 -0.31 21.65 -6.40
C GLU A 132 0.13 20.64 -5.35
N LEU A 133 1.27 19.97 -5.54
CA LEU A 133 1.81 19.01 -4.57
C LEU A 133 2.40 19.69 -3.34
N LEU A 134 2.91 20.91 -3.46
CA LEU A 134 3.52 21.62 -2.31
C LEU A 134 2.55 21.87 -1.17
N PRO A 135 1.32 22.37 -1.40
CA PRO A 135 0.32 22.49 -0.34
C PRO A 135 -0.08 21.15 0.29
N VAL A 136 -0.08 20.07 -0.51
CA VAL A 136 -0.38 18.70 0.01
C VAL A 136 0.71 18.26 0.98
N ILE A 137 1.98 18.37 0.57
CA ILE A 137 3.14 18.04 1.41
C ILE A 137 3.12 18.86 2.69
N ALA A 138 2.86 20.17 2.60
CA ALA A 138 2.79 21.04 3.77
C ALA A 138 1.68 20.60 4.76
N ALA A 139 0.48 20.30 4.26
CA ALA A 139 -0.64 19.86 5.09
C ALA A 139 -0.34 18.54 5.84
N TYR A 140 0.33 17.59 5.19
CA TYR A 140 0.71 16.33 5.84
C TYR A 140 1.87 16.50 6.81
N ASN A 141 2.86 17.34 6.53
CA ASN A 141 3.94 17.67 7.46
C ASN A 141 3.42 18.42 8.70
N GLU A 142 2.42 19.29 8.54
CA GLU A 142 1.77 19.94 9.68
C GLU A 142 1.01 18.93 10.55
N ALA A 143 0.36 17.94 9.94
CA ALA A 143 -0.36 16.89 10.67
C ALA A 143 0.59 15.93 11.40
N TRP A 144 1.73 15.64 10.83
CA TRP A 144 2.79 14.82 11.41
C TRP A 144 4.11 14.99 10.65
N ASP A 145 5.15 15.40 11.36
CA ASP A 145 6.51 15.61 10.87
C ASP A 145 7.40 14.34 10.92
N GLY A 146 6.85 13.22 11.40
CA GLY A 146 7.56 11.96 11.58
C GLY A 146 7.45 10.99 10.39
N PHE A 147 7.09 11.43 9.19
CA PHE A 147 7.23 10.60 8.00
C PHE A 147 8.71 10.47 7.61
N ASP A 148 9.19 9.23 7.41
CA ASP A 148 10.58 8.98 7.01
C ASP A 148 10.86 9.52 5.60
N ALA A 149 9.86 9.48 4.72
CA ALA A 149 9.90 10.06 3.38
C ALA A 149 8.51 10.46 2.90
N ILE A 150 8.45 11.44 1.98
CA ILE A 150 7.24 11.82 1.25
C ILE A 150 7.54 11.65 -0.23
N ILE A 151 6.85 10.72 -0.88
CA ILE A 151 7.13 10.33 -2.27
C ILE A 151 5.89 10.53 -3.13
N PRO A 152 5.90 11.52 -4.03
CA PRO A 152 4.86 11.66 -5.05
C PRO A 152 4.96 10.55 -6.08
N ILE A 153 3.83 9.86 -6.34
CA ILE A 153 3.76 8.75 -7.28
C ILE A 153 2.51 8.79 -8.15
N SER A 154 2.56 8.13 -9.28
CA SER A 154 1.38 7.68 -9.99
C SER A 154 1.45 6.17 -10.19
N ALA A 155 0.63 5.42 -9.46
CA ALA A 155 0.52 3.98 -9.63
C ALA A 155 -0.02 3.61 -11.02
N HIS A 156 -0.80 4.51 -11.64
CA HIS A 156 -1.38 4.31 -12.98
C HIS A 156 -0.33 4.46 -14.08
N SER A 157 0.42 5.56 -14.08
CA SER A 157 1.48 5.84 -15.07
C SER A 157 2.83 5.22 -14.70
N ARG A 158 2.95 4.62 -13.50
CA ARG A 158 4.17 4.05 -12.92
C ARG A 158 5.26 5.07 -12.60
N SER A 159 4.93 6.36 -12.56
CA SER A 159 5.86 7.43 -12.20
C SER A 159 6.18 7.39 -10.70
N GLY A 160 7.44 7.61 -10.32
CA GLY A 160 7.92 7.61 -8.93
C GLY A 160 8.00 6.24 -8.26
N LEU A 161 7.66 5.13 -8.96
CA LEU A 161 7.71 3.79 -8.35
C LEU A 161 9.13 3.29 -8.13
N ASP A 162 10.08 3.69 -8.97
CA ASP A 162 11.48 3.33 -8.76
C ASP A 162 12.07 4.03 -7.53
N ASP A 163 11.73 5.30 -7.32
CA ASP A 163 12.14 6.07 -6.14
C ASP A 163 11.53 5.45 -4.88
N LEU A 164 10.24 5.08 -4.94
CA LEU A 164 9.57 4.37 -3.85
C LEU A 164 10.27 3.05 -3.52
N MET A 165 10.59 2.24 -4.53
CA MET A 165 11.26 0.96 -4.33
C MET A 165 12.69 1.13 -3.80
N GLN A 166 13.39 2.18 -4.20
CA GLN A 166 14.71 2.51 -3.66
C GLN A 166 14.62 2.89 -2.18
N GLU A 167 13.63 3.70 -1.80
CA GLU A 167 13.38 4.06 -0.41
C GLU A 167 13.06 2.83 0.44
N LEU A 168 12.18 1.93 -0.05
CA LEU A 168 11.81 0.70 0.64
C LEU A 168 12.99 -0.24 0.93
N GLN A 169 14.06 -0.20 0.14
CA GLN A 169 15.25 -1.01 0.40
C GLN A 169 15.91 -0.72 1.75
N LYS A 170 15.72 0.47 2.30
CA LYS A 170 16.26 0.85 3.62
C LYS A 170 15.63 0.06 4.77
N TYR A 171 14.42 -0.45 4.58
CA TYR A 171 13.66 -1.18 5.60
C TYR A 171 13.75 -2.70 5.46
N ALA A 172 14.38 -3.18 4.39
CA ALA A 172 14.62 -4.61 4.23
C ALA A 172 15.75 -5.09 5.16
N GLN A 173 15.48 -6.16 5.88
CA GLN A 173 16.40 -6.76 6.85
C GLN A 173 17.07 -8.00 6.25
N GLU A 174 18.26 -8.35 6.74
CA GLU A 174 18.89 -9.63 6.40
C GLU A 174 18.01 -10.78 6.87
N GLY A 175 17.66 -11.67 5.96
CA GLY A 175 16.76 -12.76 6.25
C GLY A 175 16.62 -13.73 5.07
N PRO A 176 15.96 -14.88 5.32
CA PRO A 176 15.70 -15.86 4.27
C PRO A 176 14.69 -15.33 3.25
N GLN A 177 14.70 -15.93 2.07
CA GLN A 177 13.61 -15.78 1.12
C GLN A 177 12.32 -16.35 1.72
N LEU A 178 11.25 -15.55 1.73
CA LEU A 178 9.98 -15.91 2.35
C LEU A 178 9.05 -16.64 1.38
N PHE A 179 9.10 -16.29 0.10
CA PHE A 179 8.30 -16.90 -0.95
C PHE A 179 9.20 -17.48 -2.05
N PRO A 180 8.89 -18.65 -2.62
CA PRO A 180 9.64 -19.25 -3.72
C PRO A 180 9.80 -18.33 -4.93
N ASP A 181 10.82 -18.60 -5.75
CA ASP A 181 11.02 -17.87 -7.00
C ASP A 181 9.85 -18.08 -7.95
N GLY A 182 9.37 -16.97 -8.53
CA GLY A 182 8.25 -16.98 -9.47
C GLY A 182 6.86 -16.88 -8.83
N GLU A 183 6.75 -16.93 -7.50
CA GLU A 183 5.51 -16.61 -6.83
C GLU A 183 5.34 -15.08 -6.70
N THR A 184 4.18 -14.58 -7.12
CA THR A 184 3.81 -13.16 -7.08
C THR A 184 2.76 -12.85 -6.03
N THR A 185 2.09 -13.89 -5.48
CA THR A 185 1.06 -13.78 -4.45
C THR A 185 0.91 -15.08 -3.69
N ASP A 186 0.44 -15.01 -2.44
CA ASP A 186 0.06 -16.18 -1.62
C ASP A 186 -1.34 -16.73 -1.98
N GLN A 187 -2.06 -16.07 -2.90
CA GLN A 187 -3.41 -16.45 -3.25
C GLN A 187 -3.43 -17.66 -4.18
N PRO A 188 -4.22 -18.72 -3.87
CA PRO A 188 -4.44 -19.80 -4.82
C PRO A 188 -4.97 -19.27 -6.15
N GLU A 189 -4.53 -19.81 -7.28
CA GLU A 189 -4.97 -19.40 -8.63
C GLU A 189 -6.50 -19.26 -8.75
N ARG A 190 -7.25 -20.20 -8.13
CA ARG A 190 -8.71 -20.14 -8.08
C ARG A 190 -9.25 -18.88 -7.41
N GLN A 191 -8.56 -18.37 -6.39
CA GLN A 191 -8.95 -17.16 -5.67
C GLN A 191 -8.60 -15.92 -6.49
N VAL A 192 -7.42 -15.88 -7.09
CA VAL A 192 -7.01 -14.81 -8.02
C VAL A 192 -8.00 -14.72 -9.19
N LEU A 193 -8.38 -15.84 -9.80
CA LEU A 193 -9.39 -15.89 -10.86
C LEU A 193 -10.76 -15.40 -10.37
N GLY A 194 -11.18 -15.80 -9.17
CA GLY A 194 -12.42 -15.32 -8.56
C GLY A 194 -12.42 -13.79 -8.33
N GLU A 195 -11.31 -13.24 -7.87
CA GLU A 195 -11.13 -11.80 -7.69
C GLU A 195 -11.10 -11.05 -9.04
N LEU A 196 -10.44 -11.60 -10.07
CA LEU A 196 -10.44 -11.03 -11.42
C LEU A 196 -11.83 -10.99 -12.05
N LEU A 197 -12.61 -12.09 -11.91
CA LEU A 197 -13.99 -12.16 -12.37
C LEU A 197 -14.87 -11.14 -11.62
N ARG A 198 -14.75 -11.06 -10.30
CA ARG A 198 -15.45 -10.08 -9.49
C ARG A 198 -15.10 -8.64 -9.90
N GLY A 199 -13.82 -8.38 -10.19
CA GLY A 199 -13.36 -7.08 -10.70
C GLY A 199 -14.05 -6.69 -12.01
N LYS A 200 -14.20 -7.63 -12.95
CA LYS A 200 -14.93 -7.39 -14.22
C LYS A 200 -16.43 -7.15 -14.03
N LEU A 201 -17.04 -7.77 -13.02
CA LEU A 201 -18.47 -7.57 -12.71
C LEU A 201 -18.72 -6.25 -11.96
N LEU A 202 -17.67 -5.63 -11.37
CA LEU A 202 -17.78 -4.38 -10.65
C LEU A 202 -17.52 -3.14 -11.53
N LEU A 203 -16.96 -3.33 -12.74
CA LEU A 203 -16.82 -2.29 -13.75
C LEU A 203 -18.13 -2.06 -14.49
#